data_17f34d2e851e0f6424ef9980f34a007c
#
_entry.id   17f34d2e851e0f6424ef9980f34a007c
#
_cell.length_a   1.000
_cell.length_b   1.000
_cell.length_c   1.000
_cell.angle_alpha   90.00
_cell.angle_beta   90.00
_cell.angle_gamma   90.00
#
_symmetry.space_group_name_H-M   'P 1'
#
loop_
_entity.id
_entity.type
_entity.pdbx_description
1 polymer ?
#
loop_
_entity_poly.entity_id
_entity_poly.type
_entity_poly.pdbx_seq_one_letter_code
_entity_poly.pdbx_strand_id
1 'polypeptide(L)'
;MTNELMKETVLELAETLKEDGFPVGNILDVKVSWGKRILGTCRKVGSKDFIIRISKYADVENTAFHELIHTFPGAYNHGSVFQQYANKINLIYSTEVGTHSPLPKIRTNVTLVCPCCKKTLHKYVGLNNYQILNLRKKLRNCLSKCCHKDIKLIFD
;
A
#
# COMPACT_ATOMS: atom_id res chain seq x y z
N MET A 1 10.87 14.56 -3.64
CA MET A 1 10.02 13.65 -4.44
C MET A 1 9.31 14.49 -5.50
N THR A 2 9.34 14.09 -6.77
CA THR A 2 8.63 14.80 -7.85
C THR A 2 7.13 14.54 -7.77
N ASN A 3 6.32 15.40 -8.44
CA ASN A 3 4.86 15.19 -8.48
C ASN A 3 4.49 13.88 -9.16
N GLU A 4 5.19 13.53 -10.22
CA GLU A 4 4.98 12.28 -10.97
C GLU A 4 5.26 11.07 -10.08
N LEU A 5 6.37 11.09 -9.36
CA LEU A 5 6.72 10.00 -8.45
C LEU A 5 5.69 9.85 -7.30
N MET A 6 5.15 10.96 -6.79
CA MET A 6 4.08 10.91 -5.79
C MET A 6 2.81 10.26 -6.34
N LYS A 7 2.40 10.63 -7.57
CA LYS A 7 1.24 10.02 -8.23
C LYS A 7 1.44 8.53 -8.49
N GLU A 8 2.61 8.17 -9.01
CA GLU A 8 2.98 6.78 -9.24
C GLU A 8 2.93 5.97 -7.94
N THR A 9 3.48 6.51 -6.84
CA THR A 9 3.43 5.86 -5.53
C THR A 9 2.00 5.56 -5.10
N VAL A 10 1.08 6.52 -5.22
CA VAL A 10 -0.33 6.31 -4.86
C VAL A 10 -0.97 5.21 -5.71
N LEU A 11 -0.74 5.23 -7.02
CA LEU A 11 -1.31 4.22 -7.93
C LEU A 11 -0.73 2.83 -7.68
N GLU A 12 0.55 2.73 -7.39
CA GLU A 12 1.20 1.46 -7.04
C GLU A 12 0.68 0.88 -5.73
N LEU A 13 0.46 1.73 -4.72
CA LEU A 13 -0.16 1.31 -3.47
C LEU A 13 -1.60 0.84 -3.70
N ALA A 14 -2.35 1.51 -4.57
CA ALA A 14 -3.70 1.08 -4.94
C ALA A 14 -3.70 -0.31 -5.59
N GLU A 15 -2.78 -0.56 -6.53
CA GLU A 15 -2.65 -1.89 -7.16
C GLU A 15 -2.20 -2.96 -6.15
N THR A 16 -1.25 -2.64 -5.28
CA THR A 16 -0.84 -3.54 -4.20
C THR A 16 -2.00 -3.94 -3.30
N LEU A 17 -2.83 -2.97 -2.89
CA LEU A 17 -4.01 -3.25 -2.09
C LEU A 17 -5.02 -4.12 -2.83
N LYS A 18 -5.25 -3.90 -4.12
CA LYS A 18 -6.13 -4.75 -4.95
C LYS A 18 -5.59 -6.19 -5.04
N GLU A 19 -4.29 -6.34 -5.29
CA GLU A 19 -3.63 -7.67 -5.34
C GLU A 19 -3.77 -8.42 -4.01
N ASP A 20 -3.74 -7.71 -2.89
CA ASP A 20 -3.94 -8.26 -1.55
C ASP A 20 -5.42 -8.43 -1.15
N GLY A 21 -6.35 -8.18 -2.09
CA GLY A 21 -7.79 -8.44 -1.92
C GLY A 21 -8.59 -7.31 -1.27
N PHE A 22 -8.02 -6.10 -1.12
CA PHE A 22 -8.76 -4.95 -0.62
C PHE A 22 -9.69 -4.36 -1.69
N PRO A 23 -10.89 -3.89 -1.31
CA PRO A 23 -11.90 -3.39 -2.24
C PRO A 23 -11.66 -1.94 -2.65
N VAL A 24 -10.51 -1.65 -3.26
CA VAL A 24 -10.14 -0.30 -3.73
C VAL A 24 -11.09 0.17 -4.81
N GLY A 25 -11.64 1.37 -4.66
CA GLY A 25 -12.49 2.00 -5.66
C GLY A 25 -11.72 2.43 -6.92
N ASN A 26 -12.44 2.87 -7.93
CA ASN A 26 -11.83 3.35 -9.17
C ASN A 26 -11.21 4.75 -8.97
N ILE A 27 -9.91 4.87 -9.14
CA ILE A 27 -9.18 6.13 -9.01
C ILE A 27 -9.05 6.76 -10.40
N LEU A 28 -9.82 7.84 -10.63
CA LEU A 28 -9.80 8.56 -11.89
C LEU A 28 -8.55 9.44 -12.04
N ASP A 29 -8.10 10.03 -10.96
CA ASP A 29 -6.95 10.94 -10.98
C ASP A 29 -6.29 11.04 -9.60
N VAL A 30 -4.99 11.29 -9.61
CA VAL A 30 -4.20 11.61 -8.42
C VAL A 30 -3.59 13.00 -8.62
N LYS A 31 -3.92 13.92 -7.72
CA LYS A 31 -3.45 15.32 -7.74
C LYS A 31 -2.45 15.57 -6.63
N VAL A 32 -1.42 16.32 -6.93
CA VAL A 32 -0.47 16.82 -5.93
C VAL A 32 -0.84 18.26 -5.56
N SER A 33 -0.83 18.57 -4.26
CA SER A 33 -1.13 19.92 -3.74
C SER A 33 0.02 20.48 -2.91
N TRP A 34 0.00 21.77 -2.70
CA TRP A 34 0.99 22.51 -1.91
C TRP A 34 0.45 22.94 -0.54
N GLY A 35 -0.72 22.42 -0.15
CA GLY A 35 -1.34 22.75 1.13
C GLY A 35 -0.60 22.11 2.30
N LYS A 36 -0.32 22.91 3.34
CA LYS A 36 0.33 22.43 4.57
C LYS A 36 -0.64 21.96 5.64
N ARG A 37 -1.91 22.37 5.57
CA ARG A 37 -2.93 22.08 6.58
C ARG A 37 -3.66 20.77 6.29
N ILE A 38 -3.93 20.49 5.01
CA ILE A 38 -4.63 19.28 4.56
C ILE A 38 -3.62 18.46 3.80
N LEU A 39 -3.23 17.32 4.36
CA LEU A 39 -2.16 16.47 3.83
C LEU A 39 -2.67 15.51 2.76
N GLY A 40 -3.95 15.14 2.80
CA GLY A 40 -4.60 14.32 1.80
C GLY A 40 -6.11 14.59 1.72
N THR A 41 -6.73 14.26 0.62
CA THR A 41 -8.19 14.21 0.45
C THR A 41 -8.58 13.15 -0.54
N CYS A 42 -9.67 12.44 -0.25
CA CYS A 42 -10.34 11.55 -1.18
C CYS A 42 -11.73 12.14 -1.51
N ARG A 43 -11.96 12.47 -2.78
CA ARG A 43 -13.23 12.99 -3.26
C ARG A 43 -13.94 11.97 -4.12
N LYS A 44 -15.14 11.60 -3.71
CA LYS A 44 -16.06 10.77 -4.51
C LYS A 44 -16.67 11.62 -5.61
N VAL A 45 -16.58 11.18 -6.86
CA VAL A 45 -17.13 11.89 -8.03
C VAL A 45 -18.17 11.07 -8.79
N GLY A 46 -18.34 9.81 -8.44
CA GLY A 46 -19.35 8.89 -8.99
C GLY A 46 -19.69 7.82 -7.96
N SER A 47 -20.39 6.76 -8.36
CA SER A 47 -20.78 5.68 -7.44
C SER A 47 -19.57 4.93 -6.88
N LYS A 48 -18.54 4.74 -7.70
CA LYS A 48 -17.29 4.03 -7.35
C LYS A 48 -16.03 4.77 -7.80
N ASP A 49 -16.16 6.02 -8.24
CA ASP A 49 -15.09 6.81 -8.82
C ASP A 49 -14.60 7.86 -7.84
N PHE A 50 -13.28 7.97 -7.74
CA PHE A 50 -12.62 8.82 -6.75
C PHE A 50 -11.48 9.62 -7.37
N ILE A 51 -11.24 10.81 -6.83
CA ILE A 51 -10.05 11.62 -7.07
C ILE A 51 -9.31 11.76 -5.74
N ILE A 52 -8.04 11.37 -5.74
CA ILE A 52 -7.16 11.48 -4.57
C ILE A 52 -6.26 12.68 -4.74
N ARG A 53 -6.07 13.44 -3.66
CA ARG A 53 -5.11 14.53 -3.61
C ARG A 53 -4.16 14.30 -2.45
N ILE A 54 -2.85 14.41 -2.70
CA ILE A 54 -1.81 14.29 -1.69
C ILE A 54 -1.01 15.60 -1.63
N SER A 55 -0.76 16.09 -0.44
CA SER A 55 0.09 17.25 -0.25
C SER A 55 1.57 16.88 -0.42
N LYS A 56 2.32 17.77 -1.04
CA LYS A 56 3.79 17.68 -1.12
C LYS A 56 4.48 17.60 0.26
N TYR A 57 3.82 18.07 1.30
CA TYR A 57 4.32 18.07 2.68
C TYR A 57 3.89 16.85 3.50
N ALA A 58 3.13 15.94 2.88
CA ALA A 58 2.65 14.73 3.54
C ALA A 58 3.74 13.66 3.62
N ASP A 59 3.61 12.78 4.61
CA ASP A 59 4.12 11.43 4.50
C ASP A 59 3.28 10.73 3.43
N VAL A 60 3.86 10.60 2.24
CA VAL A 60 3.13 10.18 1.03
C VAL A 60 2.53 8.80 1.21
N GLU A 61 3.27 7.88 1.81
CA GLU A 61 2.83 6.49 1.97
C GLU A 61 1.66 6.37 2.96
N ASN A 62 1.82 6.88 4.17
CA ASN A 62 0.76 6.84 5.17
C ASN A 62 -0.48 7.62 4.73
N THR A 63 -0.28 8.78 4.11
CA THR A 63 -1.40 9.59 3.59
C THR A 63 -2.09 8.91 2.41
N ALA A 64 -1.34 8.28 1.50
CA ALA A 64 -1.91 7.54 0.38
C ALA A 64 -2.77 6.36 0.88
N PHE A 65 -2.29 5.56 1.82
CA PHE A 65 -3.10 4.50 2.42
C PHE A 65 -4.37 5.04 3.07
N HIS A 66 -4.28 6.16 3.81
CA HIS A 66 -5.43 6.80 4.41
C HIS A 66 -6.49 7.18 3.37
N GLU A 67 -6.08 7.87 2.29
CA GLU A 67 -7.01 8.29 1.24
C GLU A 67 -7.52 7.11 0.40
N LEU A 68 -6.72 6.06 0.21
CA LEU A 68 -7.14 4.84 -0.46
C LEU A 68 -8.21 4.08 0.32
N ILE A 69 -8.12 4.02 1.66
CA ILE A 69 -9.17 3.41 2.50
C ILE A 69 -10.51 4.13 2.30
N HIS A 70 -10.52 5.44 2.12
CA HIS A 70 -11.76 6.18 1.84
C HIS A 70 -12.45 5.75 0.54
N THR A 71 -11.77 5.06 -0.35
CA THR A 71 -12.38 4.49 -1.57
C THR A 71 -13.09 3.16 -1.31
N PHE A 72 -12.88 2.52 -0.14
CA PHE A 72 -13.47 1.23 0.17
C PHE A 72 -14.95 1.38 0.52
N PRO A 73 -15.81 0.38 0.18
CA PRO A 73 -17.22 0.42 0.58
C PRO A 73 -17.41 0.59 2.09
N GLY A 74 -18.18 1.59 2.47
CA GLY A 74 -18.47 1.88 3.89
C GLY A 74 -17.37 2.62 4.65
N ALA A 75 -16.23 2.90 4.04
CA ALA A 75 -15.09 3.56 4.70
C ALA A 75 -14.88 5.02 4.28
N TYR A 76 -15.87 5.67 3.66
CA TYR A 76 -15.75 7.05 3.20
C TYR A 76 -15.63 8.07 4.36
N ASN A 77 -16.09 7.73 5.54
CA ASN A 77 -15.87 8.48 6.78
C ASN A 77 -14.84 7.74 7.66
N HIS A 78 -14.42 8.36 8.78
CA HIS A 78 -13.49 7.76 9.75
C HIS A 78 -14.20 6.88 10.80
N GLY A 79 -15.31 6.25 10.45
CA GLY A 79 -16.08 5.36 11.33
C GLY A 79 -15.41 4.01 11.55
N SER A 80 -16.17 3.07 12.12
CA SER A 80 -15.65 1.75 12.50
C SER A 80 -15.10 0.95 11.31
N VAL A 81 -15.72 1.05 10.14
CA VAL A 81 -15.26 0.35 8.93
C VAL A 81 -13.90 0.88 8.48
N PHE A 82 -13.72 2.20 8.44
CA PHE A 82 -12.44 2.82 8.15
C PHE A 82 -11.34 2.33 9.13
N GLN A 83 -11.63 2.38 10.43
CA GLN A 83 -10.66 1.98 11.46
C GLN A 83 -10.28 0.51 11.37
N GLN A 84 -11.21 -0.39 11.07
CA GLN A 84 -10.92 -1.80 10.85
C GLN A 84 -9.95 -2.00 9.68
N TYR A 85 -10.17 -1.32 8.55
CA TYR A 85 -9.26 -1.38 7.41
C TYR A 85 -7.91 -0.73 7.70
N ALA A 86 -7.89 0.42 8.36
CA ALA A 86 -6.65 1.08 8.75
C ALA A 86 -5.81 0.20 9.68
N ASN A 87 -6.42 -0.44 10.68
CA ASN A 87 -5.73 -1.38 11.56
C ASN A 87 -5.17 -2.57 10.79
N LYS A 88 -5.96 -3.15 9.88
CA LYS A 88 -5.52 -4.27 9.05
C LYS A 88 -4.35 -3.90 8.14
N ILE A 89 -4.41 -2.74 7.49
CA ILE A 89 -3.34 -2.21 6.64
C ILE A 89 -2.09 -1.93 7.46
N ASN A 90 -2.22 -1.31 8.63
CA ASN A 90 -1.09 -1.06 9.52
C ASN A 90 -0.37 -2.35 9.94
N LEU A 91 -1.10 -3.42 10.19
CA LEU A 91 -0.51 -4.73 10.52
C LEU A 91 0.20 -5.36 9.32
N ILE A 92 -0.43 -5.32 8.13
CA ILE A 92 0.11 -5.98 6.93
C ILE A 92 1.32 -5.24 6.38
N TYR A 93 1.25 -3.90 6.37
CA TYR A 93 2.24 -3.05 5.69
C TYR A 93 3.17 -2.29 6.63
N SER A 94 3.04 -2.46 7.94
CA SER A 94 3.83 -1.75 8.97
C SER A 94 3.73 -0.22 8.83
N THR A 95 2.53 0.28 8.57
CA THR A 95 2.22 1.70 8.41
C THR A 95 1.63 2.30 9.68
N GLU A 96 1.46 3.61 9.69
CA GLU A 96 0.84 4.38 10.77
C GLU A 96 -0.34 5.19 10.23
N VAL A 97 -1.21 4.57 9.43
CA VAL A 97 -2.43 5.22 8.98
C VAL A 97 -3.23 5.66 10.20
N GLY A 98 -3.59 6.94 10.22
CA GLY A 98 -4.24 7.58 11.36
C GLY A 98 -5.49 6.84 11.80
N THR A 99 -5.42 6.28 12.99
CA THR A 99 -6.50 5.70 13.76
C THR A 99 -6.46 6.29 15.16
N HIS A 100 -7.51 6.11 15.93
CA HIS A 100 -7.51 6.56 17.32
C HIS A 100 -6.60 5.71 18.24
N SER A 101 -6.10 4.59 17.74
CA SER A 101 -5.20 3.70 18.48
C SER A 101 -3.96 3.44 17.64
N PRO A 102 -2.83 4.06 17.95
CA PRO A 102 -1.57 3.78 17.25
C PRO A 102 -1.17 2.32 17.47
N LEU A 103 -0.97 1.59 16.38
CA LEU A 103 -0.41 0.25 16.44
C LEU A 103 1.13 0.30 16.48
N PRO A 104 1.78 -0.66 17.13
CA PRO A 104 3.22 -0.74 17.11
C PRO A 104 3.75 -0.91 15.68
N LYS A 105 4.87 -0.29 15.36
CA LYS A 105 5.58 -0.49 14.10
C LYS A 105 6.05 -1.93 14.00
N ILE A 106 5.31 -2.74 13.29
CA ILE A 106 5.70 -4.12 13.01
C ILE A 106 6.54 -4.13 11.74
N ARG A 107 7.80 -4.51 11.89
CA ARG A 107 8.66 -4.79 10.74
C ARG A 107 8.43 -6.23 10.31
N THR A 108 8.28 -6.43 9.02
CA THR A 108 7.92 -7.71 8.43
C THR A 108 9.16 -8.44 7.91
N ASN A 109 9.27 -9.70 8.25
CA ASN A 109 10.24 -10.58 7.62
C ASN A 109 9.65 -11.13 6.32
N VAL A 110 10.44 -11.19 5.28
CA VAL A 110 10.01 -11.68 3.97
C VAL A 110 10.93 -12.80 3.52
N THR A 111 10.36 -13.95 3.23
CA THR A 111 11.09 -15.10 2.68
C THR A 111 10.72 -15.28 1.22
N LEU A 112 11.71 -15.32 0.34
CA LEU A 112 11.54 -15.65 -1.07
C LEU A 112 11.65 -17.15 -1.24
N VAL A 113 10.65 -17.76 -1.84
CA VAL A 113 10.64 -19.21 -2.09
C VAL A 113 10.30 -19.51 -3.55
N CYS A 114 10.83 -20.61 -4.05
CA CYS A 114 10.38 -21.18 -5.30
C CYS A 114 9.04 -21.90 -5.06
N PRO A 115 7.94 -21.55 -5.76
CA PRO A 115 6.65 -22.20 -5.55
C PRO A 115 6.63 -23.66 -6.00
N CYS A 116 7.54 -24.06 -6.86
CA CYS A 116 7.64 -25.43 -7.38
C CYS A 116 8.35 -26.36 -6.39
N CYS A 117 9.62 -26.13 -6.08
CA CYS A 117 10.42 -27.02 -5.23
C CYS A 117 10.48 -26.59 -3.75
N LYS A 118 9.80 -25.49 -3.39
CA LYS A 118 9.75 -24.91 -2.04
C LYS A 118 11.09 -24.47 -1.46
N LYS A 119 12.14 -24.43 -2.26
CA LYS A 119 13.45 -23.97 -1.84
C LYS A 119 13.42 -22.50 -1.44
N THR A 120 13.98 -22.19 -0.26
CA THR A 120 14.22 -20.81 0.17
C THR A 120 15.32 -20.19 -0.69
N LEU A 121 15.02 -19.09 -1.34
CA LEU A 121 15.94 -18.36 -2.21
C LEU A 121 16.67 -17.26 -1.46
N HIS A 122 15.94 -16.53 -0.60
CA HIS A 122 16.50 -15.47 0.24
C HIS A 122 15.57 -15.13 1.39
N LYS A 123 16.14 -14.61 2.48
CA LYS A 123 15.37 -14.08 3.62
C LYS A 123 15.74 -12.63 3.88
N TYR A 124 14.73 -11.79 4.00
CA TYR A 124 14.85 -10.40 4.42
C TYR A 124 14.26 -10.23 5.82
N VAL A 125 14.94 -9.50 6.67
CA VAL A 125 14.53 -9.29 8.05
C VAL A 125 14.15 -7.82 8.25
N GLY A 126 13.00 -7.58 8.85
CA GLY A 126 12.59 -6.26 9.30
C GLY A 126 12.38 -5.24 8.19
N LEU A 127 11.82 -5.65 7.05
CA LEU A 127 11.49 -4.74 5.96
C LEU A 127 10.31 -3.83 6.32
N ASN A 128 10.43 -2.56 5.98
CA ASN A 128 9.30 -1.65 5.95
C ASN A 128 8.51 -1.82 4.62
N ASN A 129 7.35 -1.19 4.55
CA ASN A 129 6.46 -1.31 3.41
C ASN A 129 7.09 -0.85 2.08
N TYR A 130 7.79 0.28 2.09
CA TYR A 130 8.47 0.79 0.90
C TYR A 130 9.52 -0.20 0.36
N GLN A 131 10.26 -0.84 1.25
CA GLN A 131 11.24 -1.88 0.89
C GLN A 131 10.56 -3.12 0.31
N ILE A 132 9.40 -3.51 0.85
CA ILE A 132 8.60 -4.63 0.32
C ILE A 132 8.06 -4.31 -1.07
N LEU A 133 7.52 -3.12 -1.29
CA LEU A 133 7.06 -2.67 -2.62
C LEU A 133 8.20 -2.69 -3.65
N ASN A 134 9.36 -2.16 -3.30
CA ASN A 134 10.52 -2.19 -4.18
C ASN A 134 10.99 -3.60 -4.46
N LEU A 135 10.94 -4.48 -3.47
CA LEU A 135 11.26 -5.89 -3.64
C LEU A 135 10.28 -6.56 -4.62
N ARG A 136 8.97 -6.35 -4.46
CA ARG A 136 7.95 -6.84 -5.40
C ARG A 136 8.20 -6.37 -6.82
N LYS A 137 8.52 -5.08 -7.02
CA LYS A 137 8.86 -4.53 -8.35
C LYS A 137 10.06 -5.25 -8.97
N LYS A 138 11.14 -5.41 -8.22
CA LYS A 138 12.35 -6.09 -8.68
C LYS A 138 12.09 -7.54 -9.08
N LEU A 139 11.14 -8.19 -8.41
CA LEU A 139 10.85 -9.60 -8.61
C LEU A 139 9.79 -9.88 -9.69
N ARG A 140 9.08 -8.87 -10.19
CA ARG A 140 8.01 -9.07 -11.21
C ARG A 140 8.43 -9.88 -12.43
N ASN A 141 9.68 -9.72 -12.86
CA ASN A 141 10.21 -10.40 -14.04
C ASN A 141 11.35 -11.37 -13.68
N CYS A 142 11.47 -11.73 -12.41
CA CYS A 142 12.50 -12.65 -11.95
C CYS A 142 11.95 -14.06 -11.79
N LEU A 143 12.65 -15.02 -12.34
CA LEU A 143 12.33 -16.44 -12.18
C LEU A 143 13.32 -17.08 -11.20
N SER A 144 12.85 -18.09 -10.48
CA SER A 144 13.72 -18.89 -9.61
C SER A 144 14.79 -19.62 -10.42
N LYS A 145 16.04 -19.59 -9.97
CA LYS A 145 17.15 -20.27 -10.66
C LYS A 145 17.01 -21.79 -10.70
N CYS A 146 16.27 -22.36 -9.75
CA CYS A 146 16.09 -23.82 -9.63
C CYS A 146 15.04 -24.39 -10.58
N CYS A 147 13.88 -23.72 -10.75
CA CYS A 147 12.74 -24.24 -11.49
C CYS A 147 12.19 -23.27 -12.54
N HIS A 148 12.80 -22.12 -12.74
CA HIS A 148 12.35 -21.07 -13.67
C HIS A 148 10.87 -20.70 -13.50
N LYS A 149 10.42 -20.56 -12.23
CA LYS A 149 9.06 -20.16 -11.84
C LYS A 149 9.08 -18.81 -11.13
N ASP A 150 7.95 -18.12 -11.19
CA ASP A 150 7.78 -16.85 -10.48
C ASP A 150 8.07 -17.02 -8.99
N ILE A 151 8.84 -16.07 -8.43
CA ILE A 151 9.24 -16.14 -7.03
C ILE A 151 8.06 -15.76 -6.14
N LYS A 152 7.78 -16.56 -5.13
CA LYS A 152 6.74 -16.31 -4.13
C LYS A 152 7.33 -15.63 -2.90
N LEU A 153 6.64 -14.61 -2.39
CA LEU A 153 6.95 -13.97 -1.11
C LEU A 153 6.08 -14.57 -0.02
N ILE A 154 6.72 -14.95 1.09
CA ILE A 154 6.06 -15.37 2.33
C ILE A 154 6.38 -14.31 3.37
N PHE A 155 5.37 -13.84 4.07
CA PHE A 155 5.45 -12.81 5.10
C PHE A 155 5.28 -13.46 6.48
N ASP A 156 6.21 -13.15 7.38
CA ASP A 156 6.21 -13.61 8.78
C ASP A 156 5.97 -12.45 9.75
#